data_c5aaa36501e1ab467a58f3879dfd0149
#
_entry.id   c5aaa36501e1ab467a58f3879dfd0149
#
_cell.length_a   1.000
_cell.length_b   1.000
_cell.length_c   1.000
_cell.angle_alpha   90.00
_cell.angle_beta   90.00
_cell.angle_gamma   90.00
#
_symmetry.space_group_name_H-M   'P 1'
#
loop_
_entity.id
_entity.type
_entity.pdbx_description
1 polymer ?
#
loop_
_entity_poly.entity_id
_entity_poly.type
_entity_poly.pdbx_seq_one_letter_code
_entity_poly.pdbx_strand_id
1 'polypeptide(L)'
;EINLNIGCPSDRVSGNHMGAVLMAYPYLVRDMIKATKENTDKKVTVKHRIGIDGKGILDETFERTLFDSYEDLKNFVDIIMEAKPDRLIIHARIAILAGLSPKENREIPPIRYEEVYRLKEEYPNIEIEINGGIKTEEQIDIHLEKVEGVMLGREAYDNPYFMGIIDKYYGENPVSPTREEIALRMIPYIEEYEKKGGNPNSIIRHMLGLFHGVKGAKAWKNALSSVIIKELGGKEAVLNA
;
A
#
# COMPACT_ATOMS: atom_id res chain seq x y z
N GLU A 1 -7.95 -10.88 -8.42
CA GLU A 1 -7.28 -9.74 -9.04
C GLU A 1 -5.79 -10.03 -9.22
N ILE A 2 -5.20 -9.56 -10.33
CA ILE A 2 -3.75 -9.53 -10.57
C ILE A 2 -3.35 -8.05 -10.63
N ASN A 3 -2.42 -7.63 -9.77
CA ASN A 3 -1.95 -6.25 -9.72
C ASN A 3 -0.50 -6.15 -10.22
N LEU A 4 -0.28 -5.30 -11.23
CA LEU A 4 1.07 -4.99 -11.71
C LEU A 4 1.66 -3.85 -10.85
N ASN A 5 2.80 -4.13 -10.22
CA ASN A 5 3.51 -3.15 -9.40
C ASN A 5 4.46 -2.30 -10.24
N ILE A 6 4.01 -1.10 -10.58
CA ILE A 6 4.75 -0.08 -11.32
C ILE A 6 5.10 1.12 -10.41
N GLY A 7 5.18 0.92 -9.09
CA GLY A 7 5.35 2.03 -8.13
C GLY A 7 6.42 1.82 -7.06
N CYS A 8 7.08 0.66 -7.00
CA CYS A 8 8.13 0.40 -6.03
C CYS A 8 9.44 1.09 -6.44
N PRO A 9 10.01 2.00 -5.61
CA PRO A 9 11.24 2.73 -5.94
C PRO A 9 12.51 2.04 -5.43
N SER A 10 12.43 0.77 -5.01
CA SER A 10 13.57 0.07 -4.42
C SER A 10 14.68 -0.19 -5.46
N ASP A 11 15.94 0.07 -5.10
CA ASP A 11 17.11 -0.19 -5.94
C ASP A 11 17.20 -1.65 -6.40
N ARG A 12 16.79 -2.59 -5.54
CA ARG A 12 16.73 -4.03 -5.88
C ARG A 12 15.75 -4.32 -7.01
N VAL A 13 14.75 -3.47 -7.17
CA VAL A 13 13.67 -3.61 -8.16
C VAL A 13 13.99 -2.78 -9.39
N SER A 14 14.42 -1.53 -9.21
CA SER A 14 14.74 -0.60 -10.30
C SER A 14 15.91 -1.08 -11.16
N GLY A 15 16.96 -1.62 -10.55
CA GLY A 15 18.11 -2.18 -11.27
C GLY A 15 17.81 -3.44 -12.09
N ASN A 16 16.66 -4.08 -11.85
CA ASN A 16 16.15 -5.22 -12.63
C ASN A 16 15.01 -4.82 -13.58
N HIS A 17 14.85 -3.56 -13.92
CA HIS A 17 13.75 -3.05 -14.74
C HIS A 17 12.35 -3.46 -14.21
N MET A 18 12.12 -3.33 -12.90
CA MET A 18 10.85 -3.63 -12.25
C MET A 18 10.42 -2.46 -11.35
N GLY A 19 9.12 -2.38 -11.04
CA GLY A 19 8.58 -1.34 -10.17
C GLY A 19 8.53 0.02 -10.84
N ALA A 20 8.90 1.09 -10.13
CA ALA A 20 8.68 2.46 -10.59
C ALA A 20 9.46 2.86 -11.83
N VAL A 21 10.61 2.25 -12.10
CA VAL A 21 11.39 2.50 -13.32
C VAL A 21 10.58 2.20 -14.58
N LEU A 22 9.62 1.27 -14.52
CA LEU A 22 8.73 0.93 -15.63
C LEU A 22 7.83 2.09 -16.08
N MET A 23 7.68 3.14 -15.29
CA MET A 23 6.97 4.35 -15.73
C MET A 23 7.70 5.05 -16.90
N ALA A 24 9.02 4.83 -17.07
CA ALA A 24 9.77 5.29 -18.24
C ALA A 24 9.53 4.41 -19.48
N TYR A 25 8.88 3.26 -19.36
CA TYR A 25 8.63 2.29 -20.43
C TYR A 25 7.12 1.99 -20.58
N PRO A 26 6.28 3.00 -20.86
CA PRO A 26 4.83 2.83 -20.86
C PRO A 26 4.33 1.80 -21.88
N TYR A 27 4.96 1.67 -23.02
CA TYR A 27 4.63 0.65 -24.03
C TYR A 27 4.88 -0.77 -23.53
N LEU A 28 5.98 -1.00 -22.79
CA LEU A 28 6.23 -2.29 -22.15
C LEU A 28 5.16 -2.61 -21.10
N VAL A 29 4.78 -1.62 -20.28
CA VAL A 29 3.70 -1.81 -19.28
C VAL A 29 2.37 -2.13 -19.97
N ARG A 30 2.03 -1.44 -21.05
CA ARG A 30 0.85 -1.74 -21.86
C ARG A 30 0.86 -3.20 -22.34
N ASP A 31 1.98 -3.65 -22.87
CA ASP A 31 2.10 -5.01 -23.43
C ASP A 31 2.07 -6.06 -22.30
N MET A 32 2.62 -5.76 -21.12
CA MET A 32 2.46 -6.60 -19.92
C MET A 32 1.00 -6.72 -19.50
N ILE A 33 0.22 -5.63 -19.51
CA ILE A 33 -1.21 -5.65 -19.20
C ILE A 33 -1.95 -6.54 -20.21
N LYS A 34 -1.72 -6.34 -21.51
CA LYS A 34 -2.33 -7.15 -22.59
C LYS A 34 -2.04 -8.64 -22.39
N ALA A 35 -0.77 -9.01 -22.27
CA ALA A 35 -0.37 -10.40 -22.07
C ALA A 35 -0.96 -11.02 -20.80
N THR A 36 -1.09 -10.24 -19.71
CA THR A 36 -1.73 -10.71 -18.50
C THR A 36 -3.22 -10.95 -18.72
N LYS A 37 -3.93 -10.02 -19.34
CA LYS A 37 -5.37 -10.15 -19.62
C LYS A 37 -5.71 -11.30 -20.57
N GLU A 38 -4.86 -11.60 -21.53
CA GLU A 38 -5.01 -12.72 -22.46
C GLU A 38 -4.90 -14.10 -21.78
N ASN A 39 -4.26 -14.15 -20.60
CA ASN A 39 -4.00 -15.41 -19.87
C ASN A 39 -4.77 -15.53 -18.54
N THR A 40 -5.77 -14.68 -18.28
CA THR A 40 -6.57 -14.75 -17.06
C THR A 40 -7.94 -14.10 -17.23
N ASP A 41 -8.95 -14.66 -16.53
CA ASP A 41 -10.29 -14.03 -16.39
C ASP A 41 -10.35 -13.07 -15.19
N LYS A 42 -9.25 -12.91 -14.43
CA LYS A 42 -9.22 -12.04 -13.26
C LYS A 42 -9.05 -10.59 -13.68
N LYS A 43 -9.56 -9.67 -12.86
CA LYS A 43 -9.27 -8.23 -13.02
C LYS A 43 -7.76 -8.00 -13.01
N VAL A 44 -7.28 -7.20 -13.97
CA VAL A 44 -5.87 -6.79 -14.07
C VAL A 44 -5.77 -5.31 -13.74
N THR A 45 -5.08 -4.99 -12.66
CA THR A 45 -4.95 -3.64 -12.13
C THR A 45 -3.49 -3.18 -12.16
N VAL A 46 -3.28 -1.87 -12.15
CA VAL A 46 -1.94 -1.28 -12.19
C VAL A 46 -1.76 -0.35 -11.01
N LYS A 47 -0.72 -0.59 -10.19
CA LYS A 47 -0.33 0.33 -9.13
C LYS A 47 0.92 1.09 -9.50
N HIS A 48 0.80 2.42 -9.64
CA HIS A 48 1.89 3.29 -10.07
C HIS A 48 2.02 4.57 -9.24
N ARG A 49 2.99 5.39 -9.57
CA ARG A 49 3.23 6.73 -9.04
C ARG A 49 2.70 7.80 -10.01
N ILE A 50 2.76 9.08 -9.62
CA ILE A 50 2.44 10.20 -10.51
C ILE A 50 3.61 10.60 -11.42
N GLY A 51 4.79 10.02 -11.20
CA GLY A 51 6.00 10.27 -11.98
C GLY A 51 7.22 9.62 -11.36
N ILE A 52 8.37 9.83 -11.99
CA ILE A 52 9.67 9.35 -11.53
C ILE A 52 10.78 10.38 -11.74
N ASP A 53 11.76 10.39 -10.85
CA ASP A 53 13.11 10.88 -11.10
C ASP A 53 14.02 9.66 -11.29
N GLY A 54 14.39 9.40 -12.53
CA GLY A 54 15.21 8.26 -12.93
C GLY A 54 16.70 8.56 -13.01
N LYS A 55 17.14 9.72 -12.50
CA LYS A 55 18.55 10.11 -12.52
C LYS A 55 19.43 9.05 -11.84
N GLY A 56 20.46 8.60 -12.54
CA GLY A 56 21.39 7.57 -12.09
C GLY A 56 20.89 6.12 -12.26
N ILE A 57 19.68 5.92 -12.79
CA ILE A 57 19.09 4.60 -13.09
C ILE A 57 18.76 4.47 -14.58
N LEU A 58 18.14 5.50 -15.18
CA LEU A 58 17.88 5.53 -16.61
C LEU A 58 19.18 5.84 -17.34
N ASP A 59 19.45 5.10 -18.41
CA ASP A 59 20.66 5.20 -19.20
C ASP A 59 20.61 6.35 -20.24
N GLU A 60 21.70 6.51 -20.99
CA GLU A 60 21.90 7.58 -21.97
C GLU A 60 20.97 7.51 -23.20
N THR A 61 20.17 6.45 -23.33
CA THR A 61 19.18 6.34 -24.43
C THR A 61 17.95 7.21 -24.16
N PHE A 62 17.77 7.68 -22.91
CA PHE A 62 16.72 8.60 -22.55
C PHE A 62 17.17 10.05 -22.73
N GLU A 63 16.43 10.84 -23.50
CA GLU A 63 16.66 12.28 -23.65
C GLU A 63 16.54 13.05 -22.33
N ARG A 64 15.74 12.50 -21.38
CA ARG A 64 15.55 13.02 -20.03
C ARG A 64 15.32 11.89 -19.03
N THR A 65 15.64 12.14 -17.77
CA THR A 65 15.44 11.18 -16.68
C THR A 65 14.34 11.60 -15.70
N LEU A 66 13.91 12.86 -15.74
CA LEU A 66 12.85 13.39 -14.91
C LEU A 66 11.52 13.38 -15.67
N PHE A 67 10.54 12.66 -15.13
CA PHE A 67 9.15 12.56 -15.60
C PHE A 67 8.26 12.95 -14.43
N ASP A 68 8.04 14.27 -14.26
CA ASP A 68 7.43 14.85 -13.05
C ASP A 68 6.28 15.82 -13.36
N SER A 69 5.95 16.03 -14.62
CA SER A 69 4.82 16.85 -15.00
C SER A 69 3.53 16.04 -15.05
N TYR A 70 2.38 16.75 -14.98
CA TYR A 70 1.07 16.14 -15.22
C TYR A 70 0.98 15.53 -16.63
N GLU A 71 1.58 16.17 -17.62
CA GLU A 71 1.64 15.70 -18.99
C GLU A 71 2.40 14.37 -19.10
N ASP A 72 3.44 14.15 -18.28
CA ASP A 72 4.15 12.87 -18.19
C ASP A 72 3.26 11.78 -17.62
N LEU A 73 2.53 12.09 -16.53
CA LEU A 73 1.55 11.18 -15.94
C LEU A 73 0.48 10.83 -16.95
N LYS A 74 -0.09 11.84 -17.62
CA LYS A 74 -1.12 11.66 -18.64
C LYS A 74 -0.63 10.80 -19.80
N ASN A 75 0.54 11.08 -20.34
CA ASN A 75 1.11 10.29 -21.43
C ASN A 75 1.34 8.82 -21.03
N PHE A 76 1.81 8.57 -19.80
CA PHE A 76 1.93 7.21 -19.27
C PHE A 76 0.56 6.53 -19.24
N VAL A 77 -0.45 7.20 -18.72
CA VAL A 77 -1.81 6.64 -18.61
C VAL A 77 -2.45 6.46 -19.98
N ASP A 78 -2.33 7.42 -20.90
CA ASP A 78 -2.86 7.29 -22.28
C ASP A 78 -2.39 5.98 -22.92
N ILE A 79 -1.09 5.69 -22.82
CA ILE A 79 -0.48 4.49 -23.43
C ILE A 79 -0.97 3.20 -22.76
N ILE A 80 -1.00 3.15 -21.42
CA ILE A 80 -1.41 1.92 -20.74
C ILE A 80 -2.92 1.66 -20.86
N MET A 81 -3.74 2.71 -21.03
CA MET A 81 -5.17 2.59 -21.27
C MET A 81 -5.53 1.92 -22.60
N GLU A 82 -4.63 1.87 -23.59
CA GLU A 82 -4.80 1.04 -24.79
C GLU A 82 -4.99 -0.45 -24.47
N ALA A 83 -4.43 -0.92 -23.34
CA ALA A 83 -4.57 -2.29 -22.84
C ALA A 83 -5.79 -2.49 -21.94
N LYS A 84 -6.55 -1.43 -21.64
CA LYS A 84 -7.78 -1.46 -20.83
C LYS A 84 -7.58 -2.15 -19.47
N PRO A 85 -6.69 -1.69 -18.60
CA PRO A 85 -6.62 -2.19 -17.23
C PRO A 85 -7.98 -1.99 -16.55
N ASP A 86 -8.30 -2.82 -15.55
CA ASP A 86 -9.59 -2.75 -14.88
C ASP A 86 -9.64 -1.68 -13.78
N ARG A 87 -8.46 -1.28 -13.25
CA ARG A 87 -8.32 -0.22 -12.24
C ARG A 87 -6.90 0.32 -12.19
N LEU A 88 -6.76 1.60 -11.86
CA LEU A 88 -5.50 2.24 -11.53
C LEU A 88 -5.43 2.55 -10.04
N ILE A 89 -4.34 2.21 -9.38
CA ILE A 89 -4.06 2.59 -7.99
C ILE A 89 -2.89 3.55 -8.00
N ILE A 90 -3.13 4.82 -7.65
CA ILE A 90 -2.17 5.90 -7.88
C ILE A 90 -1.61 6.42 -6.56
N HIS A 91 -0.32 6.21 -6.32
CA HIS A 91 0.36 6.87 -5.21
C HIS A 91 0.71 8.30 -5.62
N ALA A 92 0.08 9.28 -4.97
CA ALA A 92 0.15 10.70 -5.30
C ALA A 92 1.50 11.37 -4.97
N ARG A 93 2.62 10.67 -5.23
CA ARG A 93 4.00 11.15 -5.14
C ARG A 93 4.80 10.60 -6.30
N ILE A 94 5.81 11.34 -6.76
CA ILE A 94 6.82 10.76 -7.65
C ILE A 94 7.67 9.71 -6.92
N ALA A 95 8.36 8.87 -7.67
CA ALA A 95 9.41 8.01 -7.14
C ALA A 95 10.78 8.55 -7.54
N ILE A 96 11.65 8.79 -6.54
CA ILE A 96 13.06 9.10 -6.76
C ILE A 96 13.81 7.77 -6.73
N LEU A 97 14.33 7.34 -7.89
CA LEU A 97 14.85 5.99 -8.09
C LEU A 97 16.26 5.78 -7.52
N ALA A 98 17.02 6.85 -7.30
CA ALA A 98 18.34 6.79 -6.69
C ALA A 98 18.48 7.78 -5.52
N GLY A 99 19.21 7.39 -4.49
CA GLY A 99 19.54 8.25 -3.35
C GLY A 99 18.51 8.33 -2.24
N LEU A 100 17.30 7.76 -2.41
CA LEU A 100 16.29 7.66 -1.35
C LEU A 100 15.87 6.20 -1.12
N SER A 101 15.84 5.80 0.14
CA SER A 101 15.23 4.52 0.53
C SER A 101 13.73 4.47 0.20
N PRO A 102 13.12 3.28 0.13
CA PRO A 102 11.67 3.15 -0.04
C PRO A 102 10.84 3.84 1.06
N LYS A 103 11.38 4.01 2.27
CA LYS A 103 10.74 4.75 3.35
C LYS A 103 10.73 6.24 3.04
N GLU A 104 11.90 6.81 2.71
CA GLU A 104 12.04 8.22 2.36
C GLU A 104 11.21 8.60 1.13
N ASN A 105 11.13 7.74 0.12
CA ASN A 105 10.26 7.89 -1.04
C ASN A 105 8.74 7.96 -0.72
N ARG A 106 8.34 7.61 0.50
CA ARG A 106 6.95 7.77 0.99
C ARG A 106 6.76 9.03 1.85
N GLU A 107 7.82 9.78 2.11
CA GLU A 107 7.81 10.90 3.05
C GLU A 107 8.34 12.19 2.41
N ILE A 108 9.47 12.14 1.71
CA ILE A 108 10.18 13.31 1.18
C ILE A 108 9.50 13.91 -0.06
N PRO A 109 9.20 13.15 -1.15
CA PRO A 109 8.54 13.75 -2.30
C PRO A 109 7.17 14.30 -1.89
N PRO A 110 6.78 15.51 -2.33
CA PRO A 110 5.51 16.11 -1.96
C PRO A 110 4.32 15.27 -2.45
N ILE A 111 3.23 15.28 -1.69
CA ILE A 111 1.96 14.71 -2.12
C ILE A 111 1.27 15.69 -3.06
N ARG A 112 0.74 15.21 -4.19
CA ARG A 112 0.03 15.99 -5.20
C ARG A 112 -1.27 15.27 -5.58
N TYR A 113 -2.26 15.32 -4.68
CA TYR A 113 -3.56 14.67 -4.89
C TYR A 113 -4.32 15.24 -6.08
N GLU A 114 -4.19 16.56 -6.34
CA GLU A 114 -4.87 17.26 -7.41
C GLU A 114 -4.59 16.67 -8.80
N GLU A 115 -3.40 16.12 -9.02
CA GLU A 115 -3.06 15.44 -10.27
C GLU A 115 -3.86 14.15 -10.46
N VAL A 116 -4.13 13.42 -9.37
CA VAL A 116 -4.94 12.21 -9.41
C VAL A 116 -6.41 12.55 -9.65
N TYR A 117 -6.91 13.63 -9.04
CA TYR A 117 -8.28 14.10 -9.25
C TYR A 117 -8.48 14.58 -10.69
N ARG A 118 -7.55 15.39 -11.22
CA ARG A 118 -7.56 15.82 -12.61
C ARG A 118 -7.54 14.64 -13.57
N LEU A 119 -6.73 13.61 -13.27
CA LEU A 119 -6.70 12.38 -14.07
C LEU A 119 -8.07 11.69 -14.07
N LYS A 120 -8.74 11.61 -12.92
CA LYS A 120 -10.08 11.03 -12.83
C LYS A 120 -11.12 11.82 -13.65
N GLU A 121 -11.05 13.14 -13.65
CA GLU A 121 -11.92 13.98 -14.49
C GLU A 121 -11.71 13.72 -15.99
N GLU A 122 -10.46 13.54 -16.42
CA GLU A 122 -10.11 13.23 -17.82
C GLU A 122 -10.42 11.77 -18.22
N TYR A 123 -10.42 10.82 -17.26
CA TYR A 123 -10.71 9.40 -17.47
C TYR A 123 -11.89 8.91 -16.60
N PRO A 124 -13.11 9.41 -16.80
CA PRO A 124 -14.23 9.13 -15.91
C PRO A 124 -14.67 7.66 -15.88
N ASN A 125 -14.32 6.87 -16.90
CA ASN A 125 -14.75 5.48 -17.06
C ASN A 125 -13.79 4.45 -16.42
N ILE A 126 -12.61 4.84 -15.95
CA ILE A 126 -11.70 3.94 -15.25
C ILE A 126 -11.86 4.08 -13.74
N GLU A 127 -11.89 2.98 -13.02
CA GLU A 127 -11.80 3.00 -11.56
C GLU A 127 -10.42 3.50 -11.13
N ILE A 128 -10.36 4.56 -10.32
CA ILE A 128 -9.14 5.09 -9.73
C ILE A 128 -9.20 4.96 -8.22
N GLU A 129 -8.18 4.35 -7.63
CA GLU A 129 -7.93 4.38 -6.19
C GLU A 129 -6.74 5.29 -5.90
N ILE A 130 -6.92 6.22 -4.96
CA ILE A 130 -5.84 7.10 -4.51
C ILE A 130 -5.07 6.51 -3.33
N ASN A 131 -3.76 6.72 -3.31
CA ASN A 131 -2.88 6.26 -2.26
C ASN A 131 -1.86 7.35 -1.89
N GLY A 132 -1.41 7.36 -0.65
CA GLY A 132 -0.33 8.21 -0.18
C GLY A 132 -0.71 9.08 1.01
N GLY A 133 -0.14 8.80 2.20
CA GLY A 133 -0.26 9.65 3.38
C GLY A 133 -1.61 9.66 4.09
N ILE A 134 -2.61 8.91 3.63
CA ILE A 134 -3.98 8.88 4.16
C ILE A 134 -4.01 8.08 5.46
N LYS A 135 -4.57 8.68 6.54
CA LYS A 135 -4.53 8.16 7.91
C LYS A 135 -5.81 8.36 8.72
N THR A 136 -6.75 9.19 8.25
CA THR A 136 -7.98 9.50 8.99
C THR A 136 -9.21 9.26 8.13
N GLU A 137 -10.37 9.11 8.80
CA GLU A 137 -11.65 8.97 8.13
C GLU A 137 -11.99 10.20 7.29
N GLU A 138 -11.74 11.40 7.81
CA GLU A 138 -12.00 12.64 7.09
C GLU A 138 -11.20 12.72 5.79
N GLN A 139 -9.95 12.21 5.80
CA GLN A 139 -9.17 12.13 4.57
C GLN A 139 -9.76 11.13 3.58
N ILE A 140 -10.26 9.98 4.07
CA ILE A 140 -10.94 8.99 3.23
C ILE A 140 -12.18 9.62 2.59
N ASP A 141 -13.03 10.27 3.38
CA ASP A 141 -14.27 10.90 2.91
C ASP A 141 -13.99 11.94 1.82
N ILE A 142 -13.01 12.81 2.03
CA ILE A 142 -12.59 13.82 1.02
C ILE A 142 -12.16 13.16 -0.29
N HIS A 143 -11.39 12.09 -0.23
CA HIS A 143 -10.91 11.41 -1.43
C HIS A 143 -12.04 10.66 -2.15
N LEU A 144 -12.97 10.03 -1.42
CA LEU A 144 -14.11 9.30 -2.00
C LEU A 144 -15.11 10.21 -2.72
N GLU A 145 -15.09 11.52 -2.47
CA GLU A 145 -15.83 12.49 -3.29
C GLU A 145 -15.24 12.68 -4.70
N LYS A 146 -14.00 12.26 -4.92
CA LYS A 146 -13.24 12.53 -6.15
C LYS A 146 -12.90 11.28 -6.94
N VAL A 147 -12.71 10.14 -6.28
CA VAL A 147 -12.28 8.86 -6.87
C VAL A 147 -13.05 7.68 -6.26
N GLU A 148 -13.00 6.52 -6.89
CA GLU A 148 -13.78 5.35 -6.46
C GLU A 148 -13.25 4.66 -5.22
N GLY A 149 -11.97 4.85 -4.88
CA GLY A 149 -11.39 4.14 -3.77
C GLY A 149 -10.17 4.81 -3.16
N VAL A 150 -9.86 4.37 -1.94
CA VAL A 150 -8.71 4.84 -1.16
C VAL A 150 -7.89 3.63 -0.72
N MET A 151 -6.62 3.59 -1.13
CA MET A 151 -5.71 2.56 -0.66
C MET A 151 -4.94 3.04 0.58
N LEU A 152 -5.18 2.40 1.70
CA LEU A 152 -4.41 2.58 2.93
C LEU A 152 -3.15 1.70 2.89
N GLY A 153 -2.05 2.21 3.39
CA GLY A 153 -0.79 1.47 3.49
C GLY A 153 -0.34 1.33 4.95
N ARG A 154 0.55 2.21 5.37
CA ARG A 154 1.17 2.16 6.70
C ARG A 154 0.16 2.25 7.84
N GLU A 155 -0.88 3.04 7.71
CA GLU A 155 -1.90 3.18 8.75
C GLU A 155 -2.55 1.83 9.10
N ALA A 156 -2.87 1.01 8.10
CA ALA A 156 -3.41 -0.32 8.33
C ALA A 156 -2.47 -1.25 9.12
N TYR A 157 -1.15 -1.02 9.03
CA TYR A 157 -0.15 -1.81 9.76
C TYR A 157 0.21 -1.21 11.13
N ASP A 158 0.40 0.10 11.18
CA ASP A 158 0.82 0.81 12.39
C ASP A 158 -0.34 0.95 13.41
N ASN A 159 -1.58 1.00 12.92
CA ASN A 159 -2.83 1.10 13.67
C ASN A 159 -3.89 0.13 13.10
N PRO A 160 -3.73 -1.18 13.26
CA PRO A 160 -4.63 -2.16 12.65
C PRO A 160 -6.08 -2.04 13.13
N TYR A 161 -6.34 -1.46 14.30
CA TYR A 161 -7.71 -1.21 14.78
C TYR A 161 -8.47 -0.23 13.88
N PHE A 162 -7.77 0.64 13.14
CA PHE A 162 -8.37 1.55 12.18
C PHE A 162 -9.15 0.79 11.08
N MET A 163 -8.75 -0.44 10.74
CA MET A 163 -9.48 -1.27 9.77
C MET A 163 -10.92 -1.58 10.22
N GLY A 164 -11.15 -1.77 11.54
CA GLY A 164 -12.51 -1.92 12.07
C GLY A 164 -13.35 -0.63 11.99
N ILE A 165 -12.70 0.52 12.08
CA ILE A 165 -13.38 1.81 11.94
C ILE A 165 -13.87 2.02 10.51
N ILE A 166 -13.09 1.60 9.51
CA ILE A 166 -13.44 1.79 8.10
C ILE A 166 -14.41 0.74 7.54
N ASP A 167 -14.78 -0.29 8.32
CA ASP A 167 -15.76 -1.30 7.89
C ASP A 167 -17.11 -0.67 7.49
N LYS A 168 -17.45 0.51 8.03
CA LYS A 168 -18.64 1.27 7.65
C LYS A 168 -18.73 1.60 6.16
N TYR A 169 -17.61 1.67 5.43
CA TYR A 169 -17.59 1.94 3.99
C TYR A 169 -17.97 0.72 3.15
N TYR A 170 -18.03 -0.47 3.75
CA TYR A 170 -18.31 -1.71 3.04
C TYR A 170 -19.72 -2.25 3.25
N GLY A 171 -20.60 -1.52 3.94
CA GLY A 171 -21.99 -1.90 4.12
C GLY A 171 -22.51 -1.76 5.54
N GLU A 172 -23.41 -2.63 5.95
CA GLU A 172 -24.15 -2.58 7.21
C GLU A 172 -23.21 -2.37 8.40
N ASN A 173 -23.52 -1.38 9.26
CA ASN A 173 -22.75 -1.01 10.46
C ASN A 173 -22.34 -2.25 11.28
N PRO A 174 -21.20 -2.88 11.05
CA PRO A 174 -20.76 -3.93 11.93
C PRO A 174 -20.37 -3.29 13.24
N VAL A 175 -20.83 -3.86 14.34
CA VAL A 175 -20.31 -3.50 15.67
C VAL A 175 -18.85 -3.95 15.65
N SER A 176 -17.94 -2.98 15.53
CA SER A 176 -16.50 -3.27 15.57
C SER A 176 -16.16 -3.93 16.92
N PRO A 177 -15.47 -5.08 16.92
CA PRO A 177 -15.03 -5.71 18.15
C PRO A 177 -14.09 -4.79 18.92
N THR A 178 -14.03 -4.91 20.24
CA THR A 178 -13.04 -4.18 21.05
C THR A 178 -11.61 -4.65 20.73
N ARG A 179 -10.62 -3.85 21.10
CA ARG A 179 -9.20 -4.21 20.93
C ARG A 179 -8.84 -5.48 21.68
N GLU A 180 -9.40 -5.63 22.88
CA GLU A 180 -9.26 -6.81 23.73
C GLU A 180 -9.88 -8.05 23.06
N GLU A 181 -11.08 -7.94 22.51
CA GLU A 181 -11.71 -9.04 21.78
C GLU A 181 -10.89 -9.47 20.57
N ILE A 182 -10.31 -8.52 19.83
CA ILE A 182 -9.42 -8.83 18.71
C ILE A 182 -8.18 -9.57 19.20
N ALA A 183 -7.55 -9.09 20.28
CA ALA A 183 -6.38 -9.75 20.86
C ALA A 183 -6.69 -11.19 21.28
N LEU A 184 -7.82 -11.40 21.95
CA LEU A 184 -8.26 -12.73 22.40
C LEU A 184 -8.56 -13.67 21.22
N ARG A 185 -9.16 -13.16 20.13
CA ARG A 185 -9.44 -13.94 18.92
C ARG A 185 -8.17 -14.44 18.21
N MET A 186 -7.03 -13.78 18.43
CA MET A 186 -5.74 -14.22 17.86
C MET A 186 -5.12 -15.39 18.63
N ILE A 187 -5.52 -15.65 19.89
CA ILE A 187 -4.92 -16.70 20.72
C ILE A 187 -4.98 -18.09 20.07
N PRO A 188 -6.14 -18.58 19.57
CA PRO A 188 -6.21 -19.90 18.95
C PRO A 188 -5.25 -20.07 17.77
N TYR A 189 -5.09 -18.98 16.98
CA TYR A 189 -4.18 -18.99 15.83
C TYR A 189 -2.70 -19.04 16.28
N ILE A 190 -2.35 -18.29 17.33
CA ILE A 190 -1.02 -18.31 17.92
C ILE A 190 -0.70 -19.71 18.46
N GLU A 191 -1.61 -20.33 19.24
CA GLU A 191 -1.43 -21.66 19.80
C GLU A 191 -1.27 -22.75 18.71
N GLU A 192 -2.06 -22.66 17.63
CA GLU A 192 -1.94 -23.60 16.51
C GLU A 192 -0.58 -23.47 15.80
N TYR A 193 -0.09 -22.24 15.65
CA TYR A 193 1.20 -21.97 15.03
C TYR A 193 2.35 -22.48 15.90
N GLU A 194 2.29 -22.28 17.23
CA GLU A 194 3.27 -22.81 18.18
C GLU A 194 3.28 -24.35 18.19
N LYS A 195 2.10 -25.00 18.17
CA LYS A 195 1.99 -26.47 18.08
C LYS A 195 2.67 -27.04 16.83
N LYS A 196 2.73 -26.27 15.75
CA LYS A 196 3.43 -26.63 14.50
C LYS A 196 4.93 -26.29 14.53
N GLY A 197 5.47 -25.85 15.68
CA GLY A 197 6.88 -25.47 15.85
C GLY A 197 7.20 -24.04 15.39
N GLY A 198 6.18 -23.22 15.13
CA GLY A 198 6.36 -21.83 14.75
C GLY A 198 6.72 -20.93 15.93
N ASN A 199 7.47 -19.86 15.66
CA ASN A 199 7.80 -18.87 16.68
C ASN A 199 6.63 -17.85 16.83
N PRO A 200 5.96 -17.76 17.99
CA PRO A 200 4.81 -16.88 18.20
C PRO A 200 5.12 -15.40 17.95
N ASN A 201 6.37 -14.98 18.14
CA ASN A 201 6.79 -13.61 17.85
C ASN A 201 6.60 -13.23 16.37
N SER A 202 6.59 -14.20 15.46
CA SER A 202 6.31 -13.96 14.04
C SER A 202 4.87 -13.46 13.79
N ILE A 203 3.94 -13.79 14.69
CA ILE A 203 2.55 -13.33 14.65
C ILE A 203 2.39 -12.09 15.53
N ILE A 204 2.79 -12.16 16.78
CA ILE A 204 2.54 -11.16 17.82
C ILE A 204 3.14 -9.80 17.47
N ARG A 205 4.29 -9.76 16.79
CA ARG A 205 4.89 -8.50 16.32
C ARG A 205 3.95 -7.65 15.45
N HIS A 206 3.00 -8.27 14.76
CA HIS A 206 2.00 -7.58 13.94
C HIS A 206 0.79 -7.08 14.76
N MET A 207 0.67 -7.49 16.02
CA MET A 207 -0.38 -7.05 16.94
C MET A 207 0.04 -5.83 17.78
N LEU A 208 1.32 -5.45 17.77
CA LEU A 208 1.86 -4.37 18.62
C LEU A 208 1.18 -3.01 18.39
N GLY A 209 0.65 -2.76 17.20
CA GLY A 209 -0.09 -1.58 16.84
C GLY A 209 -1.57 -1.57 17.31
N LEU A 210 -2.10 -2.69 17.81
CA LEU A 210 -3.53 -2.84 18.11
C LEU A 210 -4.04 -1.78 19.11
N PHE A 211 -3.22 -1.37 20.07
CA PHE A 211 -3.53 -0.34 21.06
C PHE A 211 -2.92 1.04 20.69
N HIS A 212 -2.66 1.28 19.40
CA HIS A 212 -2.13 2.57 18.96
C HIS A 212 -3.03 3.73 19.38
N GLY A 213 -2.42 4.82 19.89
CA GLY A 213 -3.13 6.06 20.24
C GLY A 213 -3.99 6.04 21.51
N VAL A 214 -4.04 4.92 22.24
CA VAL A 214 -4.84 4.82 23.48
C VAL A 214 -3.97 4.62 24.72
N LYS A 215 -4.56 4.93 25.90
CA LYS A 215 -3.90 4.70 27.20
C LYS A 215 -3.60 3.20 27.34
N GLY A 216 -2.38 2.86 27.78
CA GLY A 216 -1.96 1.47 27.90
C GLY A 216 -1.13 0.94 26.72
N ALA A 217 -1.06 1.63 25.58
CA ALA A 217 -0.31 1.20 24.41
C ALA A 217 1.15 0.82 24.68
N LYS A 218 1.82 1.50 25.63
CA LYS A 218 3.19 1.18 26.04
C LYS A 218 3.26 -0.10 26.87
N ALA A 219 2.30 -0.31 27.78
CA ALA A 219 2.22 -1.52 28.59
C ALA A 219 1.98 -2.73 27.69
N TRP A 220 1.02 -2.65 26.77
CA TRP A 220 0.76 -3.65 25.74
C TRP A 220 2.04 -4.06 24.97
N LYS A 221 2.78 -3.09 24.44
CA LYS A 221 4.02 -3.37 23.69
C LYS A 221 5.10 -4.02 24.57
N ASN A 222 5.19 -3.60 25.83
CA ASN A 222 6.18 -4.16 26.76
C ASN A 222 5.84 -5.61 27.14
N ALA A 223 4.56 -5.90 27.43
CA ALA A 223 4.09 -7.24 27.75
C ALA A 223 4.28 -8.23 26.58
N LEU A 224 4.23 -7.74 25.34
CA LEU A 224 4.45 -8.50 24.11
C LEU A 224 5.90 -8.39 23.59
N SER A 225 6.86 -8.09 24.45
CA SER A 225 8.27 -8.13 24.06
C SER A 225 8.73 -9.56 23.77
N SER A 226 9.73 -9.69 22.88
CA SER A 226 10.26 -11.01 22.50
C SER A 226 10.82 -11.80 23.69
N VAL A 227 11.28 -11.12 24.74
CA VAL A 227 11.76 -11.76 25.99
C VAL A 227 10.58 -12.42 26.71
N ILE A 228 9.49 -11.68 26.95
CA ILE A 228 8.30 -12.17 27.63
C ILE A 228 7.62 -13.29 26.85
N ILE A 229 7.51 -13.15 25.54
CA ILE A 229 6.97 -14.21 24.67
C ILE A 229 7.79 -15.50 24.76
N LYS A 230 9.12 -15.37 24.83
CA LYS A 230 10.00 -16.54 24.99
C LYS A 230 9.86 -17.22 26.35
N GLU A 231 9.60 -16.46 27.40
CA GLU A 231 9.45 -16.97 28.78
C GLU A 231 8.08 -17.60 29.03
N LEU A 232 7.00 -16.95 28.57
CA LEU A 232 5.63 -17.34 28.88
C LEU A 232 4.93 -18.15 27.79
N GLY A 233 5.43 -18.10 26.55
CA GLY A 233 4.69 -18.53 25.37
C GLY A 233 3.76 -17.46 24.84
N GLY A 234 3.31 -17.62 23.58
CA GLY A 234 2.53 -16.59 22.91
C GLY A 234 1.17 -16.33 23.51
N LYS A 235 0.43 -17.36 23.89
CA LYS A 235 -0.87 -17.24 24.55
C LYS A 235 -0.81 -16.46 25.85
N GLU A 236 0.05 -16.91 26.76
CA GLU A 236 0.15 -16.30 28.11
C GLU A 236 0.67 -14.86 28.02
N ALA A 237 1.55 -14.56 27.08
CA ALA A 237 2.00 -13.19 26.82
C ALA A 237 0.83 -12.28 26.41
N VAL A 238 -0.10 -12.75 25.56
CA VAL A 238 -1.29 -11.97 25.13
C VAL A 238 -2.30 -11.84 26.26
N LEU A 239 -2.52 -12.89 27.07
CA LEU A 239 -3.47 -12.85 28.20
C LEU A 239 -3.02 -11.91 29.33
N ASN A 240 -1.71 -11.72 29.50
CA ASN A 240 -1.12 -10.87 30.54
C ASN A 240 -0.87 -9.42 30.05
N ALA A 241 -1.13 -9.13 28.80
CA ALA A 241 -0.88 -7.82 28.21
C ALA A 241 -2.10 -6.88 28.32
#